data_ddb7c2406f0a10a25c89ba5b56c25812
#
_entry.id   ddb7c2406f0a10a25c89ba5b56c25812
#
_cell.length_a   1.000
_cell.length_b   1.000
_cell.length_c   1.000
_cell.angle_alpha   90.00
_cell.angle_beta   90.00
_cell.angle_gamma   90.00
#
_symmetry.space_group_name_H-M   'P 1'
#
loop_
_entity.id
_entity.type
_entity.pdbx_description
1 polymer ?
#
loop_
_entity_poly.entity_id
_entity_poly.type
_entity_poly.pdbx_seq_one_letter_code
_entity_poly.pdbx_strand_id
1 'polypeptide(L)'
;MVEVDYEELDAVVDMEKAIQDGQPQLHDDAPNNIAFEWEVGGGDFAAAASSAQVKVTERIINQRLIPNPMEGRAVIADFNPGTNQLTMWTSSQIPHLVRLLLALITGHPEHQIRVISPDVGGGFGAKIYLYAEEVIASIAAKRL
;
A
#
# COMPACT_ATOMS: atom_id res chain seq x y z
N MET A 1 -8.73 -26.66 -12.37
CA MET A 1 -8.45 -26.40 -10.95
C MET A 1 -6.98 -26.01 -10.87
N VAL A 2 -6.64 -24.98 -10.16
CA VAL A 2 -5.23 -24.59 -9.93
C VAL A 2 -4.83 -25.14 -8.57
N GLU A 3 -3.77 -25.93 -8.51
CA GLU A 3 -3.17 -26.42 -7.27
C GLU A 3 -1.89 -25.61 -7.04
N VAL A 4 -1.67 -25.17 -5.81
CA VAL A 4 -0.49 -24.37 -5.44
C VAL A 4 0.18 -25.04 -4.26
N ASP A 5 1.45 -25.44 -4.46
CA ASP A 5 2.31 -25.91 -3.38
C ASP A 5 3.08 -24.73 -2.80
N TYR A 6 3.13 -24.63 -1.47
CA TYR A 6 3.83 -23.57 -0.76
C TYR A 6 5.00 -24.16 0.03
N GLU A 7 6.14 -23.54 -0.10
CA GLU A 7 7.28 -23.76 0.80
C GLU A 7 7.23 -22.68 1.90
N GLU A 8 7.08 -23.13 3.15
CA GLU A 8 7.01 -22.22 4.28
C GLU A 8 8.39 -21.65 4.60
N LEU A 9 8.45 -20.33 4.82
CA LEU A 9 9.64 -19.59 5.24
C LEU A 9 9.48 -19.12 6.69
N ASP A 10 10.59 -18.82 7.35
CA ASP A 10 10.59 -18.28 8.70
C ASP A 10 9.82 -16.95 8.76
N ALA A 11 8.86 -16.87 9.66
CA ALA A 11 8.02 -15.70 9.83
C ALA A 11 8.71 -14.63 10.70
N VAL A 12 8.75 -13.39 10.22
CA VAL A 12 9.25 -12.23 10.96
C VAL A 12 8.05 -11.36 11.35
N VAL A 13 7.58 -11.48 12.58
CA VAL A 13 6.34 -10.84 13.05
C VAL A 13 6.55 -9.80 14.15
N ASP A 14 7.71 -9.80 14.81
CA ASP A 14 8.06 -8.86 15.88
C ASP A 14 9.02 -7.80 15.34
N MET A 15 8.58 -6.55 15.27
CA MET A 15 9.35 -5.46 14.68
C MET A 15 10.63 -5.13 15.47
N GLU A 16 10.66 -5.33 16.79
CA GLU A 16 11.85 -5.07 17.60
C GLU A 16 12.89 -6.18 17.46
N LYS A 17 12.45 -7.41 17.20
CA LYS A 17 13.34 -8.52 16.87
C LYS A 17 13.81 -8.46 15.43
N ALA A 18 12.95 -8.05 14.51
CA ALA A 18 13.24 -8.00 13.08
C ALA A 18 14.52 -7.23 12.73
N ILE A 19 14.82 -6.16 13.48
CA ILE A 19 15.99 -5.29 13.27
C ILE A 19 17.26 -5.77 13.98
N GLN A 20 17.21 -6.89 14.71
CA GLN A 20 18.38 -7.41 15.42
C GLN A 20 19.28 -8.22 14.48
N ASP A 21 20.57 -8.26 14.81
CA ASP A 21 21.53 -9.05 14.04
C ASP A 21 21.14 -10.53 14.01
N GLY A 22 21.30 -11.15 12.83
CA GLY A 22 21.05 -12.57 12.64
C GLY A 22 19.59 -12.95 12.40
N GLN A 23 18.68 -11.98 12.32
CA GLN A 23 17.30 -12.26 11.93
C GLN A 23 17.17 -12.47 10.41
N PRO A 24 16.17 -13.27 9.96
CA PRO A 24 15.92 -13.43 8.54
C PRO A 24 15.65 -12.11 7.86
N GLN A 25 16.36 -11.80 6.78
CA GLN A 25 16.13 -10.60 5.97
C GLN A 25 14.99 -10.85 4.99
N LEU A 26 13.95 -9.99 5.03
CA LEU A 26 12.74 -10.16 4.21
C LEU A 26 12.89 -9.62 2.79
N HIS A 27 13.71 -8.58 2.60
CA HIS A 27 13.92 -7.94 1.30
C HIS A 27 15.40 -7.63 1.11
N ASP A 28 15.94 -7.95 -0.06
CA ASP A 28 17.37 -7.78 -0.38
C ASP A 28 17.83 -6.32 -0.30
N ASP A 29 16.95 -5.39 -0.60
CA ASP A 29 17.17 -3.93 -0.60
C ASP A 29 16.90 -3.26 0.76
N ALA A 30 16.51 -4.03 1.80
CA ALA A 30 16.24 -3.54 3.14
C ALA A 30 17.12 -4.24 4.19
N PRO A 31 18.42 -3.86 4.30
CA PRO A 31 19.33 -4.44 5.28
C PRO A 31 18.78 -4.34 6.70
N ASN A 32 18.93 -5.42 7.50
CA ASN A 32 18.38 -5.53 8.86
C ASN A 32 16.86 -5.26 8.93
N ASN A 33 16.13 -5.52 7.85
CA ASN A 33 14.69 -5.24 7.74
C ASN A 33 14.30 -3.78 7.98
N ILE A 34 15.22 -2.83 7.80
CA ILE A 34 14.97 -1.39 7.90
C ILE A 34 14.64 -0.85 6.51
N ALA A 35 13.36 -0.61 6.25
CA ALA A 35 12.90 -0.05 4.99
C ALA A 35 13.14 1.46 4.89
N PHE A 36 13.12 2.15 6.03
CA PHE A 36 13.24 3.60 6.07
C PHE A 36 13.60 4.07 7.49
N GLU A 37 14.50 5.02 7.58
CA GLU A 37 14.85 5.71 8.82
C GLU A 37 14.71 7.21 8.62
N TRP A 38 14.01 7.85 9.53
CA TRP A 38 13.75 9.28 9.47
C TRP A 38 13.75 9.91 10.84
N GLU A 39 14.49 11.00 10.99
CA GLU A 39 14.54 11.79 12.21
C GLU A 39 13.84 13.14 12.00
N VAL A 40 12.95 13.49 12.90
CA VAL A 40 12.30 14.80 12.97
C VAL A 40 12.50 15.37 14.34
N GLY A 41 13.06 16.55 14.39
CA GLY A 41 13.30 17.24 15.64
C GLY A 41 12.99 18.73 15.55
N GLY A 42 12.67 19.35 16.70
CA GLY A 42 12.48 20.79 16.84
C GLY A 42 12.52 21.22 18.31
N GLY A 43 13.09 22.39 18.58
CA GLY A 43 13.27 22.89 19.94
C GLY A 43 14.38 22.18 20.69
N ASP A 44 14.41 22.38 22.02
CA ASP A 44 15.36 21.76 22.95
C ASP A 44 14.61 20.83 23.92
N PHE A 45 14.49 19.56 23.51
CA PHE A 45 13.84 18.55 24.34
C PHE A 45 14.55 18.33 25.66
N ALA A 46 15.89 18.36 25.69
CA ALA A 46 16.66 18.08 26.89
C ALA A 46 16.44 19.17 27.95
N ALA A 47 16.45 20.44 27.55
CA ALA A 47 16.15 21.56 28.42
C ALA A 47 14.72 21.53 28.95
N ALA A 48 13.76 21.29 28.08
CA ALA A 48 12.35 21.18 28.46
C ALA A 48 12.11 20.00 29.41
N ALA A 49 12.67 18.85 29.12
CA ALA A 49 12.57 17.67 29.98
C ALA A 49 13.25 17.87 31.34
N SER A 50 14.38 18.59 31.40
CA SER A 50 15.08 18.86 32.68
C SER A 50 14.27 19.78 33.58
N SER A 51 13.56 20.75 33.04
CA SER A 51 12.75 21.74 33.76
C SER A 51 11.33 21.28 34.08
N ALA A 52 10.86 20.18 33.50
CA ALA A 52 9.51 19.67 33.71
C ALA A 52 9.29 19.21 35.17
N GLN A 53 8.21 19.69 35.79
CA GLN A 53 7.81 19.27 37.13
C GLN A 53 7.28 17.84 37.18
N VAL A 54 6.66 17.38 36.11
CA VAL A 54 6.11 16.02 35.96
C VAL A 54 6.65 15.42 34.69
N LYS A 55 7.20 14.21 34.78
CA LYS A 55 7.67 13.42 33.64
C LYS A 55 6.95 12.09 33.67
N VAL A 56 6.38 11.73 32.51
CA VAL A 56 5.73 10.43 32.29
C VAL A 56 6.45 9.74 31.15
N THR A 57 6.81 8.48 31.36
CA THR A 57 7.39 7.61 30.32
C THR A 57 6.49 6.41 30.18
N GLU A 58 5.97 6.23 28.98
CA GLU A 58 5.07 5.12 28.65
C GLU A 58 5.53 4.41 27.38
N ARG A 59 5.34 3.11 27.35
CA ARG A 59 5.50 2.31 26.14
C ARG A 59 4.14 2.10 25.50
N ILE A 60 3.95 2.68 24.33
CA ILE A 60 2.70 2.57 23.56
C ILE A 60 2.95 1.66 22.36
N ILE A 61 2.14 0.61 22.22
CA ILE A 61 2.19 -0.29 21.10
C ILE A 61 0.95 -0.05 20.24
N ASN A 62 1.16 0.42 19.02
CA ASN A 62 0.13 0.48 18.00
C ASN A 62 0.25 -0.79 17.15
N GLN A 63 -0.49 -1.82 17.52
CA GLN A 63 -0.42 -3.11 16.83
C GLN A 63 -0.93 -3.01 15.39
N ARG A 64 -0.32 -3.84 14.54
CA ARG A 64 -0.76 -3.98 13.17
C ARG A 64 -2.08 -4.73 13.11
N LEU A 65 -3.05 -4.14 12.40
CA LEU A 65 -4.35 -4.76 12.14
C LEU A 65 -4.48 -5.06 10.65
N ILE A 66 -5.19 -6.12 10.32
CA ILE A 66 -5.57 -6.44 8.95
C ILE A 66 -6.90 -5.74 8.68
N PRO A 67 -6.98 -4.74 7.79
CA PRO A 67 -8.24 -4.17 7.37
C PRO A 67 -9.01 -5.21 6.56
N ASN A 68 -10.22 -5.51 6.98
CA ASN A 68 -11.04 -6.53 6.36
C ASN A 68 -12.44 -5.99 6.05
N PRO A 69 -12.59 -5.17 4.99
CA PRO A 69 -13.89 -4.63 4.59
C PRO A 69 -14.83 -5.75 4.12
N MET A 70 -16.12 -5.59 4.39
CA MET A 70 -17.14 -6.55 3.95
C MET A 70 -17.23 -6.65 2.42
N GLU A 71 -17.03 -5.54 1.72
CA GLU A 71 -16.85 -5.52 0.28
C GLU A 71 -15.40 -5.86 -0.07
N GLY A 72 -15.18 -6.95 -0.82
CA GLY A 72 -13.88 -7.28 -1.41
C GLY A 72 -13.44 -6.26 -2.45
N ARG A 73 -12.20 -6.39 -2.93
CA ARG A 73 -11.74 -5.60 -4.08
C ARG A 73 -12.26 -6.22 -5.36
N ALA A 74 -12.69 -5.36 -6.29
CA ALA A 74 -13.11 -5.77 -7.62
C ALA A 74 -12.70 -4.71 -8.63
N VAL A 75 -12.43 -5.13 -9.86
CA VAL A 75 -12.07 -4.24 -10.96
C VAL A 75 -12.73 -4.68 -12.25
N ILE A 76 -13.18 -3.71 -13.03
CA ILE A 76 -13.60 -3.87 -14.42
C ILE A 76 -12.84 -2.83 -15.22
N ALA A 77 -12.26 -3.25 -16.35
CA ALA A 77 -11.61 -2.35 -17.29
C ALA A 77 -12.23 -2.49 -18.68
N ASP A 78 -12.47 -1.36 -19.32
CA ASP A 78 -12.97 -1.26 -20.69
C ASP A 78 -12.08 -0.31 -21.48
N PHE A 79 -11.68 -0.72 -22.67
CA PHE A 79 -10.86 0.08 -23.57
C PHE A 79 -11.57 0.30 -24.90
N ASN A 80 -11.73 1.56 -25.27
CA ASN A 80 -12.28 1.95 -26.56
C ASN A 80 -11.14 2.30 -27.54
N PRO A 81 -10.85 1.42 -28.53
CA PRO A 81 -9.75 1.66 -29.47
C PRO A 81 -10.01 2.85 -30.41
N GLY A 82 -11.28 3.20 -30.66
CA GLY A 82 -11.63 4.34 -31.53
C GLY A 82 -11.31 5.70 -30.91
N THR A 83 -11.42 5.82 -29.58
CA THR A 83 -11.11 7.05 -28.83
C THR A 83 -9.81 6.97 -28.05
N ASN A 84 -9.19 5.80 -28.00
CA ASN A 84 -8.03 5.48 -27.15
C ASN A 84 -8.33 5.71 -25.65
N GLN A 85 -9.58 5.58 -25.23
CA GLN A 85 -10.00 5.82 -23.85
C GLN A 85 -10.07 4.52 -23.05
N LEU A 86 -9.40 4.51 -21.92
CA LEU A 86 -9.45 3.45 -20.91
C LEU A 86 -10.38 3.87 -19.77
N THR A 87 -11.42 3.10 -19.50
CA THR A 87 -12.29 3.32 -18.34
C THR A 87 -12.13 2.15 -17.38
N MET A 88 -11.85 2.46 -16.11
CA MET A 88 -11.75 1.47 -15.04
C MET A 88 -12.77 1.78 -13.96
N TRP A 89 -13.53 0.76 -13.58
CA TRP A 89 -14.33 0.76 -12.35
C TRP A 89 -13.60 -0.08 -11.32
N THR A 90 -13.34 0.50 -10.16
CA THR A 90 -12.64 -0.20 -9.09
C THR A 90 -13.12 0.26 -7.73
N SER A 91 -13.09 -0.65 -6.76
CA SER A 91 -13.37 -0.34 -5.35
C SER A 91 -12.14 0.30 -4.72
N SER A 92 -11.98 1.62 -4.88
CA SER A 92 -10.82 2.38 -4.41
C SER A 92 -11.21 3.57 -3.54
N GLN A 93 -10.37 3.88 -2.55
CA GLN A 93 -10.50 5.08 -1.70
C GLN A 93 -9.95 6.34 -2.39
N ILE A 94 -9.10 6.18 -3.41
CA ILE A 94 -8.34 7.27 -4.01
C ILE A 94 -8.29 7.19 -5.55
N PRO A 95 -9.43 7.26 -6.26
CA PRO A 95 -9.49 7.06 -7.70
C PRO A 95 -8.54 7.98 -8.49
N HIS A 96 -8.24 9.17 -7.98
CA HIS A 96 -7.32 10.09 -8.63
C HIS A 96 -5.88 9.58 -8.64
N LEU A 97 -5.39 9.01 -7.53
CA LEU A 97 -4.06 8.41 -7.48
C LEU A 97 -4.01 7.11 -8.27
N VAL A 98 -5.05 6.31 -8.25
CA VAL A 98 -5.17 5.12 -9.12
C VAL A 98 -5.00 5.51 -10.59
N ARG A 99 -5.65 6.58 -11.05
CA ARG A 99 -5.51 7.11 -12.40
C ARG A 99 -4.07 7.50 -12.73
N LEU A 100 -3.43 8.28 -11.84
CA LEU A 100 -2.05 8.71 -12.00
C LEU A 100 -1.08 7.53 -12.05
N LEU A 101 -1.17 6.62 -11.10
CA LEU A 101 -0.29 5.45 -11.02
C LEU A 101 -0.50 4.51 -12.21
N LEU A 102 -1.74 4.32 -12.63
CA LEU A 102 -2.04 3.52 -13.81
C LEU A 102 -1.41 4.12 -15.06
N ALA A 103 -1.47 5.45 -15.23
CA ALA A 103 -0.80 6.14 -16.32
C ALA A 103 0.72 5.94 -16.30
N LEU A 104 1.35 6.08 -15.13
CA LEU A 104 2.79 5.92 -14.97
C LEU A 104 3.26 4.48 -15.28
N ILE A 105 2.52 3.48 -14.79
CA ILE A 105 2.89 2.07 -14.97
C ILE A 105 2.64 1.59 -16.39
N THR A 106 1.49 1.96 -16.98
CA THR A 106 1.09 1.46 -18.31
C THR A 106 1.60 2.30 -19.47
N GLY A 107 2.10 3.52 -19.19
CA GLY A 107 2.45 4.50 -20.21
C GLY A 107 1.25 5.06 -20.98
N HIS A 108 0.02 4.76 -20.55
CA HIS A 108 -1.18 5.31 -21.18
C HIS A 108 -1.40 6.75 -20.75
N PRO A 109 -1.73 7.69 -21.66
CA PRO A 109 -1.92 9.10 -21.29
C PRO A 109 -2.97 9.28 -20.20
N GLU A 110 -2.64 9.96 -19.12
CA GLU A 110 -3.53 10.13 -17.96
C GLU A 110 -4.89 10.75 -18.33
N HIS A 111 -4.90 11.71 -19.26
CA HIS A 111 -6.13 12.35 -19.72
C HIS A 111 -7.06 11.44 -20.54
N GLN A 112 -6.58 10.26 -20.96
CA GLN A 112 -7.33 9.22 -21.62
C GLN A 112 -7.71 8.07 -20.66
N ILE A 113 -7.43 8.22 -19.36
CA ILE A 113 -7.84 7.27 -18.34
C ILE A 113 -8.98 7.89 -17.52
N ARG A 114 -10.06 7.14 -17.38
CA ARG A 114 -11.14 7.44 -16.47
C ARG A 114 -11.24 6.36 -15.41
N VAL A 115 -11.09 6.73 -14.15
CA VAL A 115 -11.28 5.84 -13.00
C VAL A 115 -12.55 6.21 -12.28
N ILE A 116 -13.42 5.24 -12.11
CA ILE A 116 -14.72 5.38 -11.44
C ILE A 116 -14.69 4.49 -10.21
N SER A 117 -14.83 5.12 -9.04
CA SER A 117 -15.05 4.42 -7.79
C SER A 117 -16.51 4.62 -7.40
N PRO A 118 -17.35 3.58 -7.48
CA PRO A 118 -18.73 3.64 -7.01
C PRO A 118 -18.76 3.70 -5.47
N ASP A 119 -19.92 3.49 -4.87
CA ASP A 119 -20.02 3.38 -3.42
C ASP A 119 -19.12 2.25 -2.90
N VAL A 120 -18.23 2.57 -1.98
CA VAL A 120 -17.21 1.65 -1.46
C VAL A 120 -17.64 1.10 -0.11
N GLY A 121 -17.78 -0.22 -0.01
CA GLY A 121 -18.22 -0.93 1.18
C GLY A 121 -17.10 -1.15 2.21
N GLY A 122 -16.38 -0.06 2.55
CA GLY A 122 -15.25 -0.06 3.48
C GLY A 122 -13.91 -0.20 2.74
N GLY A 123 -12.88 0.42 3.30
CA GLY A 123 -11.52 0.33 2.76
C GLY A 123 -10.46 0.26 3.84
N PHE A 124 -10.56 1.11 4.88
CA PHE A 124 -9.68 1.10 6.05
C PHE A 124 -8.18 1.10 5.71
N GLY A 125 -7.81 1.75 4.60
CA GLY A 125 -6.46 1.76 4.06
C GLY A 125 -6.13 0.65 3.06
N ALA A 126 -6.87 -0.46 3.02
CA ALA A 126 -6.59 -1.58 2.12
C ALA A 126 -6.98 -1.31 0.65
N LYS A 127 -7.73 -0.25 0.37
CA LYS A 127 -8.14 0.15 -0.98
C LYS A 127 -7.48 1.46 -1.44
N ILE A 128 -6.32 1.80 -0.85
CA ILE A 128 -5.53 2.98 -1.23
C ILE A 128 -4.56 2.66 -2.37
N TYR A 129 -3.98 1.48 -2.39
CA TYR A 129 -2.95 1.13 -3.37
C TYR A 129 -3.55 0.80 -4.74
N LEU A 130 -2.74 0.98 -5.79
CA LEU A 130 -2.98 0.36 -7.08
C LEU A 130 -2.42 -1.06 -7.04
N TYR A 131 -3.28 -2.04 -7.17
CA TYR A 131 -2.90 -3.45 -7.11
C TYR A 131 -2.64 -4.03 -8.50
N ALA A 132 -1.89 -5.13 -8.53
CA ALA A 132 -1.52 -5.79 -9.78
C ALA A 132 -2.74 -6.20 -10.63
N GLU A 133 -3.84 -6.61 -9.99
CA GLU A 133 -5.07 -7.01 -10.66
C GLU A 133 -5.69 -5.87 -11.48
N GLU A 134 -5.62 -4.65 -10.99
CA GLU A 134 -6.13 -3.45 -11.66
C GLU A 134 -5.29 -3.12 -12.90
N VAL A 135 -3.98 -3.23 -12.78
CA VAL A 135 -3.04 -3.05 -13.90
C VAL A 135 -3.23 -4.14 -14.96
N ILE A 136 -3.32 -5.40 -14.53
CA ILE A 136 -3.51 -6.56 -15.42
C ILE A 136 -4.83 -6.44 -16.19
N ALA A 137 -5.92 -6.13 -15.49
CA ALA A 137 -7.22 -5.92 -16.12
C ALA A 137 -7.18 -4.82 -17.18
N SER A 138 -6.51 -3.71 -16.88
CA SER A 138 -6.36 -2.57 -17.80
C SER A 138 -5.52 -2.92 -19.02
N ILE A 139 -4.43 -3.65 -18.84
CA ILE A 139 -3.60 -4.11 -19.97
C ILE A 139 -4.34 -5.16 -20.81
N ALA A 140 -5.06 -6.08 -20.18
CA ALA A 140 -5.85 -7.08 -20.87
C ALA A 140 -6.94 -6.43 -21.72
N ALA A 141 -7.68 -5.47 -21.18
CA ALA A 141 -8.72 -4.73 -21.93
C ALA A 141 -8.17 -4.02 -23.19
N LYS A 142 -6.90 -3.59 -23.17
CA LYS A 142 -6.25 -2.97 -24.34
C LYS A 142 -5.80 -3.99 -25.38
N ARG A 143 -5.67 -5.26 -25.04
CA ARG A 143 -5.13 -6.30 -25.91
C ARG A 143 -6.19 -7.22 -26.50
N LEU A 144 -7.34 -7.30 -25.86
CA LEU A 144 -8.48 -8.13 -26.27
C LEU A 144 -9.50 -7.33 -27.09
#